data_ebc16393ecad52e8cb41752274da4a70
#
_entry.id   ebc16393ecad52e8cb41752274da4a70
#
_cell.length_a   1.000
_cell.length_b   1.000
_cell.length_c   1.000
_cell.angle_alpha   90.00
_cell.angle_beta   90.00
_cell.angle_gamma   90.00
#
_symmetry.space_group_name_H-M   'P 1'
#
loop_
_entity.id
_entity.type
_entity.pdbx_description
1 polymer ?
#
loop_
_entity_poly.entity_id
_entity_poly.type
_entity_poly.pdbx_seq_one_letter_code
_entity_poly.pdbx_strand_id
1 'polypeptide(L)'
;MTRDGGVHGGRVRSRAATGSLAEGAGVPGLSVGPSAAVPAHRRALAVGIVVLVLALGGVASSSYHHSGAGRPSSDSVAVAPSVALDSASSTGWYCPGPLPVGTPGEAASIAVTNLGRRAVRGTLTLVSSASSVTTVGGTGSSTTSTTSLDVAAGGESVVGLRRSGRRGVAAATVVVDGSGVAVDELVHGVHGISASPCSDHLASVSYLAAGSTSGADNFSLAVFDPGATPAVVDVSFAVGSIVVAPPAFQGLTIGAGQLQVLDVGHYLPSRPVVATSVTSTGGRVVAGTLVTAVVGHELLSSLLTGVSSSARSWLLPAGPAGGRSASVFSILDPSSWPATVRLRVGTSSAVSTDLSATVPAHGVVTLAPGIATSRLTMRWASVDSSGAGVVVARESFVLAEGPRGTARARLHLRRRALARRMRAAARAPVRSTSTSTSAAPRPATTVAPLAAVSALPTDITGVAVTSGVAMPSRDWVLPGGESDANTSEDVVVDNVSSRSATVQVEQLDGLTGSTATPFATMPPLVVRPGGILTVDMAAVTGADGTLPLVVTANRRVVVGEMLYARKTAGFTLPLAIGVR
;
A
#
# COMPACT_ATOMS: atom_id res chain seq x y z
N MET A 1 36.66 40.81 32.62
CA MET A 1 36.44 40.12 33.90
C MET A 1 36.29 38.67 33.54
N THR A 2 37.28 38.00 33.41
CA THR A 2 38.11 36.92 33.98
C THR A 2 37.43 36.07 35.07
N ARG A 3 37.36 34.74 34.75
CA ARG A 3 37.65 33.56 35.60
C ARG A 3 37.21 32.31 34.79
N ASP A 4 38.04 31.53 34.27
CA ASP A 4 39.06 30.54 34.70
C ASP A 4 38.57 29.49 35.71
N GLY A 5 38.80 28.20 35.38
CA GLY A 5 38.77 27.00 36.22
C GLY A 5 37.92 25.88 35.61
N GLY A 6 38.36 24.72 35.30
CA GLY A 6 39.56 23.93 35.60
C GLY A 6 39.28 22.50 35.13
N VAL A 7 40.24 21.93 34.45
CA VAL A 7 40.31 20.54 33.94
C VAL A 7 40.51 19.55 35.10
N HIS A 8 39.75 18.45 35.12
CA HIS A 8 40.15 17.25 35.80
C HIS A 8 39.97 16.00 34.91
N GLY A 9 41.07 15.51 34.41
CA GLY A 9 41.22 14.20 33.81
C GLY A 9 41.27 13.09 34.84
N GLY A 10 40.47 12.08 34.68
CA GLY A 10 40.51 10.83 35.44
C GLY A 10 40.91 9.67 34.52
N ARG A 11 42.19 9.30 34.56
CA ARG A 11 42.70 8.02 34.01
C ARG A 11 42.24 6.89 34.90
N VAL A 12 41.53 5.93 34.36
CA VAL A 12 41.35 4.61 34.99
C VAL A 12 42.25 3.59 34.32
N ARG A 13 43.14 3.02 35.14
CA ARG A 13 44.11 2.00 34.75
C ARG A 13 43.42 0.63 34.64
N SER A 14 43.69 -0.05 33.55
CA SER A 14 43.45 -1.49 33.37
C SER A 14 44.42 -2.30 34.29
N ARG A 15 43.83 -3.21 35.05
CA ARG A 15 44.58 -4.29 35.74
C ARG A 15 44.28 -5.61 35.03
N ALA A 16 45.29 -6.15 34.41
CA ALA A 16 45.36 -7.54 34.00
C ALA A 16 45.56 -8.40 35.27
N ALA A 17 44.79 -9.45 35.43
CA ALA A 17 45.05 -10.51 36.40
C ALA A 17 45.18 -11.82 35.62
N THR A 18 46.41 -12.27 35.52
CA THR A 18 46.83 -13.63 35.25
C THR A 18 46.58 -14.49 36.51
N GLY A 19 45.80 -15.55 36.37
CA GLY A 19 45.54 -16.56 37.42
C GLY A 19 45.72 -17.97 36.86
N SER A 20 46.72 -18.59 37.36
CA SER A 20 47.32 -19.90 37.34
C SER A 20 46.34 -21.09 37.35
N LEU A 21 46.76 -22.11 36.60
CA LEU A 21 46.34 -23.51 36.62
C LEU A 21 46.36 -24.11 38.02
N ALA A 22 45.35 -24.88 38.40
CA ALA A 22 45.39 -25.88 39.44
C ALA A 22 44.73 -27.17 38.92
N GLU A 23 45.57 -28.24 38.99
CA GLU A 23 45.27 -29.65 38.74
C GLU A 23 44.32 -30.25 39.77
N GLY A 24 43.50 -31.22 39.31
CA GLY A 24 43.24 -32.41 40.09
C GLY A 24 41.94 -32.53 40.83
N ALA A 25 40.98 -33.22 40.25
CA ALA A 25 40.03 -34.09 40.96
C ALA A 25 39.55 -35.22 40.06
N GLY A 26 39.90 -36.43 40.36
CA GLY A 26 39.57 -37.66 39.64
C GLY A 26 38.09 -38.00 39.74
N VAL A 27 37.53 -38.44 38.63
CA VAL A 27 36.20 -39.00 38.52
C VAL A 27 36.26 -40.50 38.69
N PRO A 28 35.46 -41.14 39.57
CA PRO A 28 35.46 -42.58 39.75
C PRO A 28 34.88 -43.28 38.53
N GLY A 29 35.61 -44.34 38.09
CA GLY A 29 35.25 -45.14 36.93
C GLY A 29 33.91 -45.85 37.09
N LEU A 30 33.02 -45.64 36.13
CA LEU A 30 31.87 -46.50 35.87
C LEU A 30 32.33 -47.71 35.07
N SER A 31 32.33 -48.88 35.71
CA SER A 31 32.52 -50.16 35.07
C SER A 31 31.38 -50.46 34.09
N VAL A 32 31.76 -50.54 32.82
CA VAL A 32 30.84 -50.98 31.76
C VAL A 32 30.74 -52.50 31.86
N GLY A 33 29.60 -52.99 32.36
CA GLY A 33 29.26 -54.40 32.30
C GLY A 33 29.01 -54.86 30.86
N PRO A 34 29.20 -56.15 30.55
CA PRO A 34 29.07 -56.67 29.21
C PRO A 34 27.63 -56.50 28.71
N SER A 35 27.48 -55.77 27.61
CA SER A 35 26.23 -55.54 26.92
C SER A 35 25.69 -56.87 26.40
N ALA A 36 24.55 -57.33 26.90
CA ALA A 36 23.86 -58.53 26.42
C ALA A 36 23.49 -58.32 24.94
N ALA A 37 23.99 -59.18 24.08
CA ALA A 37 23.70 -59.14 22.64
C ALA A 37 22.21 -59.37 22.39
N VAL A 38 21.47 -58.36 21.95
CA VAL A 38 20.09 -58.45 21.54
C VAL A 38 20.01 -59.32 20.27
N PRO A 39 19.21 -60.39 20.27
CA PRO A 39 19.14 -61.33 19.15
C PRO A 39 18.70 -60.65 17.86
N ALA A 40 19.34 -60.98 16.72
CA ALA A 40 19.23 -60.31 15.42
C ALA A 40 17.75 -60.18 14.92
N HIS A 41 16.88 -61.10 15.25
CA HIS A 41 15.45 -61.08 14.90
C HIS A 41 14.68 -59.91 15.56
N ARG A 42 15.03 -59.48 16.77
CA ARG A 42 14.42 -58.33 17.42
C ARG A 42 14.87 -57.03 16.82
N ARG A 43 16.10 -56.91 16.31
CA ARG A 43 16.58 -55.74 15.58
C ARG A 43 15.90 -55.61 14.20
N ALA A 44 15.72 -56.75 13.49
CA ALA A 44 15.00 -56.77 12.22
C ALA A 44 13.53 -56.35 12.39
N LEU A 45 12.89 -56.77 13.47
CA LEU A 45 11.50 -56.41 13.78
C LEU A 45 11.33 -54.93 14.12
N ALA A 46 12.27 -54.36 14.89
CA ALA A 46 12.27 -52.94 15.24
C ALA A 46 12.52 -52.06 14.01
N VAL A 47 13.44 -52.43 13.12
CA VAL A 47 13.67 -51.72 11.86
C VAL A 47 12.46 -51.83 10.94
N GLY A 48 11.82 -53.01 10.87
CA GLY A 48 10.60 -53.20 10.10
C GLY A 48 9.44 -52.30 10.57
N ILE A 49 9.27 -52.14 11.89
CA ILE A 49 8.24 -51.27 12.46
C ILE A 49 8.55 -49.79 12.15
N VAL A 50 9.79 -49.35 12.27
CA VAL A 50 10.18 -47.95 11.96
C VAL A 50 9.97 -47.66 10.47
N VAL A 51 10.34 -48.57 9.58
CA VAL A 51 10.11 -48.40 8.14
C VAL A 51 8.62 -48.39 7.82
N LEU A 52 7.81 -49.22 8.48
CA LEU A 52 6.34 -49.25 8.31
C LEU A 52 5.71 -47.93 8.81
N VAL A 53 6.13 -47.41 9.96
CA VAL A 53 5.64 -46.14 10.52
C VAL A 53 6.03 -44.97 9.59
N LEU A 54 7.25 -44.95 9.07
CA LEU A 54 7.69 -43.94 8.10
C LEU A 54 6.94 -44.04 6.77
N ALA A 55 6.68 -45.26 6.29
CA ALA A 55 5.89 -45.46 5.08
C ALA A 55 4.42 -45.03 5.26
N LEU A 56 3.80 -45.39 6.39
CA LEU A 56 2.45 -44.98 6.71
C LEU A 56 2.34 -43.47 6.97
N GLY A 57 3.33 -42.88 7.63
CA GLY A 57 3.44 -41.44 7.83
C GLY A 57 3.64 -40.68 6.50
N GLY A 58 4.44 -41.22 5.60
CA GLY A 58 4.63 -40.67 4.24
C GLY A 58 3.37 -40.70 3.39
N VAL A 59 2.58 -41.80 3.45
CA VAL A 59 1.29 -41.91 2.74
C VAL A 59 0.26 -40.97 3.36
N ALA A 60 0.21 -40.83 4.67
CA ALA A 60 -0.69 -39.88 5.34
C ALA A 60 -0.33 -38.42 4.98
N SER A 61 0.96 -38.06 4.93
CA SER A 61 1.41 -36.72 4.53
C SER A 61 1.12 -36.44 3.07
N SER A 62 1.27 -37.42 2.17
CA SER A 62 0.94 -37.23 0.75
C SER A 62 -0.57 -37.10 0.52
N SER A 63 -1.39 -37.73 1.36
CA SER A 63 -2.86 -37.61 1.28
C SER A 63 -3.35 -36.26 1.77
N TYR A 64 -2.64 -35.60 2.70
CA TYR A 64 -2.94 -34.24 3.13
C TYR A 64 -2.54 -33.16 2.10
N HIS A 65 -1.57 -33.45 1.23
CA HIS A 65 -1.17 -32.54 0.14
C HIS A 65 -2.02 -32.69 -1.14
N HIS A 66 -2.93 -33.68 -1.21
CA HIS A 66 -3.85 -33.86 -2.34
C HIS A 66 -5.30 -33.48 -2.00
N SER A 67 -5.50 -32.63 -0.98
CA SER A 67 -6.78 -31.95 -0.84
C SER A 67 -6.86 -30.90 -1.95
N GLY A 68 -7.37 -31.34 -3.11
CA GLY A 68 -7.88 -30.48 -4.15
C GLY A 68 -6.90 -29.41 -4.61
N ALA A 69 -6.10 -29.71 -5.62
CA ALA A 69 -5.99 -28.75 -6.69
C ALA A 69 -7.39 -28.57 -7.28
N GLY A 70 -8.28 -27.96 -6.51
CA GLY A 70 -9.43 -27.28 -7.04
C GLY A 70 -8.83 -26.39 -8.12
N ARG A 71 -9.25 -26.57 -9.37
CA ARG A 71 -9.11 -25.53 -10.37
C ARG A 71 -9.31 -24.23 -9.63
N PRO A 72 -8.38 -23.24 -9.71
CA PRO A 72 -8.65 -21.95 -9.13
C PRO A 72 -10.02 -21.58 -9.69
N SER A 73 -11.02 -21.55 -8.83
CA SER A 73 -12.30 -21.00 -9.20
C SER A 73 -11.98 -19.63 -9.72
N SER A 74 -12.35 -19.35 -10.95
CA SER A 74 -12.09 -18.09 -11.67
C SER A 74 -12.70 -16.87 -10.97
N ASP A 75 -13.14 -16.99 -9.75
CA ASP A 75 -13.93 -16.02 -9.00
C ASP A 75 -13.25 -15.45 -7.75
N SER A 76 -11.97 -15.75 -7.48
CA SER A 76 -11.23 -15.04 -6.42
C SER A 76 -10.71 -13.69 -6.91
N VAL A 77 -11.63 -12.76 -7.15
CA VAL A 77 -11.32 -11.40 -7.59
C VAL A 77 -11.55 -10.42 -6.45
N ALA A 78 -10.87 -10.57 -5.36
CA ALA A 78 -10.83 -9.55 -4.32
C ALA A 78 -9.42 -8.98 -4.24
N VAL A 79 -9.10 -8.05 -5.12
CA VAL A 79 -7.76 -7.48 -5.21
C VAL A 79 -7.67 -6.14 -4.49
N ALA A 80 -8.77 -5.39 -4.38
CA ALA A 80 -8.85 -4.14 -3.64
C ALA A 80 -9.87 -4.23 -2.52
N PRO A 81 -9.72 -3.47 -1.44
CA PRO A 81 -10.72 -3.38 -0.38
C PRO A 81 -12.09 -3.03 -0.94
N SER A 82 -13.15 -3.57 -0.35
CA SER A 82 -14.51 -3.35 -0.81
C SER A 82 -15.51 -3.33 0.35
N VAL A 83 -16.53 -2.49 0.23
CA VAL A 83 -17.64 -2.44 1.17
C VAL A 83 -18.69 -3.46 0.77
N ALA A 84 -19.04 -4.37 1.67
CA ALA A 84 -20.21 -5.22 1.53
C ALA A 84 -21.43 -4.51 2.15
N LEU A 85 -22.50 -4.35 1.38
CA LEU A 85 -23.77 -3.79 1.87
C LEU A 85 -24.68 -4.85 2.51
N ASP A 86 -24.38 -6.11 2.30
CA ASP A 86 -25.17 -7.22 2.83
C ASP A 86 -24.98 -7.37 4.35
N SER A 87 -26.01 -7.87 5.02
CA SER A 87 -26.18 -7.92 6.47
C SER A 87 -25.15 -8.81 7.19
N ALA A 88 -23.93 -8.33 7.30
CA ALA A 88 -22.97 -8.87 8.25
C ALA A 88 -23.35 -8.43 9.67
N SER A 89 -23.18 -9.31 10.65
CA SER A 89 -23.39 -8.96 12.07
C SER A 89 -22.31 -8.03 12.61
N SER A 90 -21.12 -8.07 12.01
CA SER A 90 -19.99 -7.16 12.29
C SER A 90 -19.04 -7.10 11.10
N THR A 91 -18.33 -6.00 10.97
CA THR A 91 -17.31 -5.77 9.93
C THR A 91 -16.01 -5.32 10.58
N GLY A 92 -14.90 -5.90 10.14
CA GLY A 92 -13.56 -5.54 10.60
C GLY A 92 -12.76 -4.90 9.48
N TRP A 93 -12.04 -3.82 9.78
CA TRP A 93 -11.08 -3.14 8.90
C TRP A 93 -9.72 -3.04 9.57
N TYR A 94 -8.67 -3.17 8.80
CA TYR A 94 -7.30 -3.27 9.27
C TYR A 94 -6.43 -2.27 8.53
N CYS A 95 -5.92 -1.28 9.26
CA CYS A 95 -5.07 -0.21 8.76
C CYS A 95 -3.63 -0.50 9.21
N PRO A 96 -2.78 -1.02 8.32
CA PRO A 96 -1.44 -1.47 8.71
C PRO A 96 -0.48 -0.32 9.00
N GLY A 97 -0.69 0.87 8.49
CA GLY A 97 0.25 1.97 8.54
C GLY A 97 1.55 1.68 7.75
N PRO A 98 2.70 2.13 8.26
CA PRO A 98 3.00 2.69 9.60
C PRO A 98 2.54 4.14 9.76
N LEU A 99 1.59 4.37 10.65
CA LEU A 99 1.03 5.69 10.90
C LEU A 99 1.89 6.46 11.91
N PRO A 100 2.38 7.67 11.64
CA PRO A 100 3.18 8.43 12.59
C PRO A 100 2.32 8.89 13.78
N VAL A 101 2.77 8.60 15.00
CA VAL A 101 2.11 9.04 16.23
C VAL A 101 3.10 9.75 17.14
N GLY A 102 2.69 10.90 17.68
CA GLY A 102 3.53 11.73 18.55
C GLY A 102 4.73 12.35 17.83
N THR A 103 4.78 12.34 16.52
CA THR A 103 5.81 12.99 15.71
C THR A 103 5.42 14.46 15.52
N PRO A 104 6.27 15.43 15.91
CA PRO A 104 5.97 16.84 15.72
C PRO A 104 5.79 17.19 14.25
N GLY A 105 4.70 17.91 13.94
CA GLY A 105 4.38 18.31 12.59
C GLY A 105 3.73 17.22 11.73
N GLU A 106 3.45 16.04 12.31
CA GLU A 106 2.71 14.96 11.66
C GLU A 106 1.44 14.65 12.45
N ALA A 107 0.34 14.45 11.76
CA ALA A 107 -0.93 14.00 12.29
C ALA A 107 -1.43 12.80 11.49
N ALA A 108 -1.81 11.75 12.18
CA ALA A 108 -2.44 10.59 11.57
C ALA A 108 -3.87 10.46 12.08
N SER A 109 -4.77 9.98 11.24
CA SER A 109 -6.16 9.74 11.56
C SER A 109 -6.71 8.53 10.82
N ILE A 110 -7.82 8.01 11.34
CA ILE A 110 -8.62 6.97 10.70
C ILE A 110 -9.98 7.58 10.41
N ALA A 111 -10.37 7.58 9.15
CA ALA A 111 -11.71 7.97 8.71
C ALA A 111 -12.59 6.72 8.60
N VAL A 112 -13.77 6.76 9.21
CA VAL A 112 -14.74 5.67 9.24
C VAL A 112 -16.06 6.19 8.70
N THR A 113 -16.43 5.77 7.51
CA THR A 113 -17.62 6.23 6.78
C THR A 113 -18.68 5.15 6.78
N ASN A 114 -19.90 5.49 7.18
CA ASN A 114 -21.05 4.60 7.24
C ASN A 114 -22.03 4.89 6.09
N LEU A 115 -22.11 3.99 5.12
CA LEU A 115 -23.05 4.03 4.01
C LEU A 115 -24.44 3.51 4.38
N GLY A 116 -24.58 2.92 5.56
CA GLY A 116 -25.82 2.30 6.02
C GLY A 116 -26.87 3.32 6.42
N ARG A 117 -28.13 2.88 6.46
CA ARG A 117 -29.30 3.67 6.91
C ARG A 117 -29.47 3.71 8.43
N ARG A 118 -28.59 3.08 9.18
CA ARG A 118 -28.59 3.05 10.65
C ARG A 118 -27.21 3.43 11.15
N ALA A 119 -27.17 4.11 12.28
CA ALA A 119 -25.92 4.34 12.98
C ALA A 119 -25.28 2.99 13.33
N VAL A 120 -23.95 2.92 13.19
CA VAL A 120 -23.14 1.76 13.59
C VAL A 120 -22.31 2.14 14.80
N ARG A 121 -22.15 1.17 15.70
CA ARG A 121 -21.26 1.29 16.86
C ARG A 121 -20.11 0.32 16.73
N GLY A 122 -19.00 0.69 17.34
CA GLY A 122 -17.83 -0.17 17.26
C GLY A 122 -16.68 0.32 18.10
N THR A 123 -15.51 -0.19 17.77
CA THR A 123 -14.26 0.16 18.44
C THR A 123 -13.15 0.35 17.43
N LEU A 124 -12.34 1.38 17.68
CA LEU A 124 -11.05 1.55 17.05
C LEU A 124 -9.97 1.14 18.06
N THR A 125 -9.21 0.12 17.73
CA THR A 125 -8.06 -0.33 18.52
C THR A 125 -6.77 0.12 17.84
N LEU A 126 -6.03 0.98 18.50
CA LEU A 126 -4.72 1.47 18.04
C LEU A 126 -3.63 0.64 18.70
N VAL A 127 -2.76 0.08 17.89
CA VAL A 127 -1.54 -0.61 18.32
C VAL A 127 -0.35 0.23 17.94
N SER A 128 0.39 0.76 18.91
CA SER A 128 1.53 1.62 18.66
C SER A 128 2.83 1.02 19.18
N SER A 129 3.87 1.09 18.36
CA SER A 129 5.24 0.71 18.72
C SER A 129 6.06 1.96 19.09
N ALA A 130 6.89 1.85 20.11
CA ALA A 130 7.75 2.95 20.57
C ALA A 130 8.91 3.24 19.61
N SER A 131 9.24 2.33 18.73
CA SER A 131 10.37 2.44 17.79
C SER A 131 9.88 2.38 16.36
N SER A 132 10.34 3.32 15.55
CA SER A 132 10.11 3.29 14.09
C SER A 132 10.95 2.22 13.39
N VAL A 133 11.93 1.65 14.08
CA VAL A 133 12.81 0.61 13.55
C VAL A 133 13.04 -0.40 14.66
N THR A 134 12.44 -1.55 14.51
CA THR A 134 12.73 -2.67 15.41
C THR A 134 13.87 -3.48 14.79
N THR A 135 14.98 -3.61 15.51
CA THR A 135 15.94 -4.67 15.20
C THR A 135 15.20 -5.99 15.25
N VAL A 136 15.31 -6.76 14.18
CA VAL A 136 14.67 -8.07 14.06
C VAL A 136 14.99 -8.92 15.31
N GLY A 137 13.94 -9.44 15.95
CA GLY A 137 14.06 -10.21 17.19
C GLY A 137 13.93 -9.42 18.49
N GLY A 138 13.79 -8.09 18.43
CA GLY A 138 13.43 -7.29 19.60
C GLY A 138 11.94 -7.41 19.88
N THR A 139 11.55 -7.89 21.06
CA THR A 139 10.17 -7.79 21.57
C THR A 139 9.88 -6.33 21.88
N GLY A 140 9.58 -5.53 20.83
CA GLY A 140 9.15 -4.16 21.00
C GLY A 140 7.85 -4.16 21.81
N SER A 141 7.81 -3.47 22.94
CA SER A 141 6.57 -3.36 23.69
C SER A 141 5.59 -2.47 22.90
N SER A 142 4.61 -3.10 22.28
CA SER A 142 3.48 -2.39 21.71
C SER A 142 2.55 -1.92 22.84
N THR A 143 2.01 -0.73 22.69
CA THR A 143 0.94 -0.25 23.56
C THR A 143 -0.36 -0.24 22.78
N THR A 144 -1.40 -0.77 23.40
CA THR A 144 -2.74 -0.82 22.81
C THR A 144 -3.63 0.20 23.48
N SER A 145 -4.41 0.93 22.71
CA SER A 145 -5.48 1.80 23.20
C SER A 145 -6.73 1.59 22.37
N THR A 146 -7.89 1.64 23.02
CA THR A 146 -9.19 1.44 22.38
C THR A 146 -10.05 2.66 22.55
N THR A 147 -10.69 3.08 21.46
CA THR A 147 -11.64 4.20 21.41
C THR A 147 -12.98 3.67 20.92
N SER A 148 -14.09 4.02 21.57
CA SER A 148 -15.42 3.70 21.09
C SER A 148 -15.77 4.55 19.88
N LEU A 149 -16.42 3.94 18.90
CA LEU A 149 -16.93 4.57 17.69
C LEU A 149 -18.46 4.59 17.72
N ASP A 150 -19.02 5.72 17.31
CA ASP A 150 -20.45 5.85 16.99
C ASP A 150 -20.54 6.66 15.71
N VAL A 151 -20.90 6.01 14.60
CA VAL A 151 -20.93 6.62 13.27
C VAL A 151 -22.39 6.68 12.82
N ALA A 152 -22.89 7.88 12.66
CA ALA A 152 -24.27 8.12 12.23
C ALA A 152 -24.58 7.45 10.88
N ALA A 153 -25.85 7.21 10.62
CA ALA A 153 -26.30 6.73 9.32
C ALA A 153 -25.93 7.76 8.23
N GLY A 154 -25.31 7.31 7.14
CA GLY A 154 -24.82 8.20 6.08
C GLY A 154 -23.80 9.24 6.56
N GLY A 155 -23.03 8.93 7.60
CA GLY A 155 -22.07 9.87 8.19
C GLY A 155 -20.66 9.32 8.26
N GLU A 156 -19.77 10.14 8.75
CA GLU A 156 -18.36 9.83 8.95
C GLU A 156 -17.88 10.18 10.35
N SER A 157 -16.90 9.45 10.85
CA SER A 157 -16.15 9.76 12.05
C SER A 157 -14.65 9.72 11.75
N VAL A 158 -13.98 10.86 11.90
CA VAL A 158 -12.52 10.96 11.75
C VAL A 158 -11.88 10.95 13.14
N VAL A 159 -11.12 9.90 13.43
CA VAL A 159 -10.46 9.71 14.72
C VAL A 159 -8.98 10.05 14.59
N GLY A 160 -8.58 11.18 15.16
CA GLY A 160 -7.18 11.57 15.23
C GLY A 160 -6.37 10.66 16.16
N LEU A 161 -5.26 10.13 15.66
CA LEU A 161 -4.41 9.22 16.41
C LEU A 161 -3.40 10.00 17.25
N ARG A 162 -3.63 10.05 18.55
CA ARG A 162 -2.74 10.75 19.47
C ARG A 162 -2.15 9.76 20.47
N ARG A 163 -0.86 9.81 20.63
CA ARG A 163 -0.16 9.08 21.68
C ARG A 163 0.37 10.06 22.72
N SER A 164 0.12 9.78 24.00
CA SER A 164 0.75 10.53 25.08
C SER A 164 2.24 10.17 25.20
N GLY A 165 3.09 11.12 24.88
CA GLY A 165 4.45 11.20 25.42
C GLY A 165 5.62 10.62 24.63
N ARG A 166 5.48 9.81 23.59
CA ARG A 166 6.62 9.28 22.81
C ARG A 166 6.32 9.19 21.33
N ARG A 167 7.33 9.54 20.50
CA ARG A 167 7.30 9.31 19.06
C ARG A 167 7.23 7.81 18.76
N GLY A 168 6.47 7.45 17.75
CA GLY A 168 6.33 6.07 17.33
C GLY A 168 5.53 5.94 16.05
N VAL A 169 5.19 4.72 15.74
CA VAL A 169 4.33 4.35 14.62
C VAL A 169 3.19 3.47 15.12
N ALA A 170 2.09 3.48 14.41
CA ALA A 170 0.90 2.72 14.80
C ALA A 170 0.27 2.01 13.61
N ALA A 171 -0.49 0.97 13.93
CA ALA A 171 -1.50 0.34 13.10
C ALA A 171 -2.85 0.41 13.83
N ALA A 172 -3.95 0.29 13.10
CA ALA A 172 -5.28 0.34 13.70
C ALA A 172 -6.16 -0.81 13.23
N THR A 173 -7.07 -1.23 14.10
CA THR A 173 -8.18 -2.13 13.78
C THR A 173 -9.48 -1.40 14.08
N VAL A 174 -10.40 -1.38 13.12
CA VAL A 174 -11.77 -0.89 13.31
C VAL A 174 -12.71 -2.07 13.24
N VAL A 175 -13.50 -2.27 14.29
CA VAL A 175 -14.55 -3.30 14.33
C VAL A 175 -15.86 -2.61 14.61
N VAL A 176 -16.85 -2.79 13.77
CA VAL A 176 -18.17 -2.18 13.90
C VAL A 176 -19.26 -3.24 13.87
N ASP A 177 -20.36 -2.99 14.57
CA ASP A 177 -21.57 -3.80 14.54
C ASP A 177 -22.37 -3.44 13.29
N GLY A 178 -22.38 -4.34 12.31
CA GLY A 178 -23.08 -4.12 11.03
C GLY A 178 -22.18 -4.15 9.80
N SER A 179 -22.72 -3.72 8.69
CA SER A 179 -22.10 -3.68 7.37
C SER A 179 -22.21 -2.28 6.75
N GLY A 180 -21.68 -2.11 5.55
CA GLY A 180 -21.75 -0.83 4.82
C GLY A 180 -20.79 0.24 5.35
N VAL A 181 -19.68 -0.17 5.95
CA VAL A 181 -18.65 0.75 6.46
C VAL A 181 -17.41 0.68 5.59
N ALA A 182 -16.82 1.84 5.31
CA ALA A 182 -15.54 2.01 4.65
C ALA A 182 -14.55 2.70 5.58
N VAL A 183 -13.26 2.36 5.47
CA VAL A 183 -12.23 2.91 6.36
C VAL A 183 -10.96 3.25 5.59
N ASP A 184 -10.48 4.47 5.79
CA ASP A 184 -9.20 4.95 5.28
C ASP A 184 -8.25 5.36 6.41
N GLU A 185 -6.95 5.21 6.15
CA GLU A 185 -5.87 5.75 6.97
C GLU A 185 -5.28 6.99 6.29
N LEU A 186 -5.11 8.06 7.07
CA LEU A 186 -4.64 9.36 6.60
C LEU A 186 -3.44 9.84 7.42
N VAL A 187 -2.53 10.52 6.73
CA VAL A 187 -1.39 11.24 7.34
C VAL A 187 -1.32 12.63 6.74
N HIS A 188 -1.26 13.64 7.60
CA HIS A 188 -1.07 15.04 7.23
C HIS A 188 0.13 15.59 7.98
N GLY A 189 0.98 16.35 7.32
CA GLY A 189 2.08 16.99 8.03
C GLY A 189 3.18 17.56 7.16
N VAL A 190 4.35 17.71 7.77
CA VAL A 190 5.53 18.31 7.12
C VAL A 190 6.05 17.50 5.95
N HIS A 191 5.71 16.19 5.88
CA HIS A 191 6.04 15.32 4.75
C HIS A 191 4.88 15.15 3.77
N GLY A 192 3.92 16.07 3.81
CA GLY A 192 2.80 16.15 2.88
C GLY A 192 1.52 15.53 3.40
N ILE A 193 0.64 15.17 2.47
CA ILE A 193 -0.62 14.48 2.71
C ILE A 193 -0.56 13.10 2.09
N SER A 194 -1.06 12.11 2.79
CA SER A 194 -1.15 10.73 2.32
C SER A 194 -2.40 10.04 2.84
N ALA A 195 -3.06 9.28 1.99
CA ALA A 195 -4.19 8.45 2.33
C ALA A 195 -4.08 7.09 1.65
N SER A 196 -4.63 6.07 2.28
CA SER A 196 -4.72 4.72 1.73
C SER A 196 -5.92 3.98 2.32
N PRO A 197 -6.68 3.23 1.50
CA PRO A 197 -7.73 2.37 2.02
C PRO A 197 -7.17 1.33 2.98
N CYS A 198 -7.84 1.13 4.11
CA CYS A 198 -7.55 0.02 4.99
C CYS A 198 -8.01 -1.30 4.35
N SER A 199 -7.48 -2.42 4.79
CA SER A 199 -7.90 -3.74 4.31
C SER A 199 -9.19 -4.20 4.98
N ASP A 200 -10.13 -4.72 4.22
CA ASP A 200 -11.39 -5.32 4.69
C ASP A 200 -11.23 -6.77 5.18
N HIS A 201 -10.03 -7.34 5.06
CA HIS A 201 -9.74 -8.70 5.49
C HIS A 201 -8.27 -8.92 5.82
N LEU A 202 -8.01 -9.95 6.59
CA LEU A 202 -6.66 -10.46 6.85
C LEU A 202 -6.30 -11.53 5.84
N ALA A 203 -5.07 -11.52 5.38
CA ALA A 203 -4.60 -12.44 4.34
C ALA A 203 -3.39 -13.27 4.79
N SER A 204 -3.21 -14.42 4.14
CA SER A 204 -1.97 -15.21 4.27
C SER A 204 -0.84 -14.67 3.37
N VAL A 205 -1.16 -13.79 2.43
CA VAL A 205 -0.19 -13.16 1.55
C VAL A 205 -0.56 -11.68 1.38
N SER A 206 0.45 -10.82 1.39
CA SER A 206 0.29 -9.39 1.09
C SER A 206 1.41 -8.94 0.15
N TYR A 207 1.06 -8.25 -0.93
CA TYR A 207 1.98 -7.77 -1.95
C TYR A 207 1.98 -6.25 -2.02
N LEU A 208 3.18 -5.66 -2.09
CA LEU A 208 3.39 -4.23 -2.27
C LEU A 208 4.37 -4.05 -3.46
N ALA A 209 3.87 -3.56 -4.58
CA ALA A 209 4.66 -3.50 -5.81
C ALA A 209 5.56 -2.26 -5.90
N ALA A 210 5.39 -1.25 -5.05
CA ALA A 210 6.16 -0.01 -5.07
C ALA A 210 7.07 0.13 -3.86
N GLY A 211 8.27 0.66 -4.10
CA GLY A 211 9.26 1.01 -3.09
C GLY A 211 10.60 1.34 -3.72
N SER A 212 11.39 2.19 -3.07
CA SER A 212 12.75 2.57 -3.47
C SER A 212 13.57 2.88 -2.22
N THR A 213 14.82 2.44 -2.22
CA THR A 213 15.81 2.76 -1.18
C THR A 213 17.02 3.48 -1.76
N SER A 214 16.85 4.18 -2.89
CA SER A 214 17.92 4.87 -3.61
C SER A 214 18.07 6.33 -3.18
N GLY A 215 19.28 6.73 -2.88
CA GLY A 215 19.59 8.09 -2.45
C GLY A 215 18.99 8.36 -1.06
N ALA A 216 18.10 9.35 -0.97
CA ALA A 216 17.35 9.65 0.25
C ALA A 216 15.93 9.05 0.26
N ASP A 217 15.56 8.31 -0.79
CA ASP A 217 14.30 7.57 -0.80
C ASP A 217 14.44 6.35 0.10
N ASN A 218 13.40 6.05 0.83
CA ASN A 218 13.33 4.85 1.67
C ASN A 218 11.88 4.39 1.80
N PHE A 219 11.65 3.20 2.33
CA PHE A 219 10.35 2.83 2.79
C PHE A 219 10.42 1.96 4.05
N SER A 220 9.42 2.13 4.89
CA SER A 220 9.20 1.33 6.08
C SER A 220 8.06 0.38 5.81
N LEU A 221 8.31 -0.92 6.00
CA LEU A 221 7.31 -1.97 5.88
C LEU A 221 6.69 -2.24 7.25
N ALA A 222 5.39 -2.08 7.36
CA ALA A 222 4.61 -2.47 8.52
C ALA A 222 3.96 -3.84 8.28
N VAL A 223 4.10 -4.75 9.24
CA VAL A 223 3.38 -6.03 9.26
C VAL A 223 2.62 -6.08 10.58
N PHE A 224 1.31 -6.15 10.48
CA PHE A 224 0.40 -6.09 11.62
C PHE A 224 -0.40 -7.37 11.74
N ASP A 225 -0.35 -7.98 12.92
CA ASP A 225 -1.17 -9.12 13.32
C ASP A 225 -2.24 -8.63 14.31
N PRO A 226 -3.48 -8.38 13.87
CA PRO A 226 -4.57 -8.05 14.78
C PRO A 226 -5.24 -9.29 15.40
N GLY A 227 -4.77 -10.48 15.08
CA GLY A 227 -5.31 -11.75 15.56
C GLY A 227 -5.10 -11.99 17.05
N ALA A 228 -5.75 -13.02 17.57
CA ALA A 228 -5.61 -13.46 18.96
C ALA A 228 -4.43 -14.44 19.18
N THR A 229 -3.83 -14.93 18.10
CA THR A 229 -2.69 -15.86 18.12
C THR A 229 -1.56 -15.29 17.27
N PRO A 230 -0.29 -15.47 17.68
CA PRO A 230 0.83 -14.98 16.92
C PRO A 230 0.85 -15.48 15.47
N ALA A 231 1.20 -14.62 14.54
CA ALA A 231 1.45 -14.98 13.15
C ALA A 231 2.94 -15.23 12.91
N VAL A 232 3.25 -16.12 11.97
CA VAL A 232 4.62 -16.37 11.50
C VAL A 232 4.69 -16.00 10.03
N VAL A 233 5.60 -15.09 9.68
CA VAL A 233 5.68 -14.54 8.33
C VAL A 233 7.09 -14.67 7.74
N ASP A 234 7.13 -14.85 6.43
CA ASP A 234 8.30 -14.72 5.59
C ASP A 234 8.17 -13.47 4.73
N VAL A 235 9.20 -12.61 4.75
CA VAL A 235 9.23 -11.40 3.92
C VAL A 235 10.32 -11.56 2.87
N SER A 236 9.94 -11.39 1.62
CA SER A 236 10.86 -11.40 0.49
C SER A 236 10.70 -10.13 -0.36
N PHE A 237 11.79 -9.74 -1.01
CA PHE A 237 11.86 -8.54 -1.83
C PHE A 237 12.29 -8.90 -3.25
N ALA A 238 11.54 -8.43 -4.23
CA ALA A 238 11.92 -8.49 -5.63
C ALA A 238 12.69 -7.21 -6.01
N VAL A 239 13.90 -7.39 -6.57
CA VAL A 239 14.77 -6.32 -7.07
C VAL A 239 15.16 -6.67 -8.52
N GLY A 240 14.41 -6.17 -9.49
CA GLY A 240 14.52 -6.64 -10.87
C GLY A 240 14.14 -8.13 -10.99
N SER A 241 15.06 -8.96 -11.47
CA SER A 241 14.88 -10.41 -11.56
C SER A 241 15.41 -11.20 -10.36
N ILE A 242 15.86 -10.50 -9.30
CA ILE A 242 16.47 -11.13 -8.13
C ILE A 242 15.46 -11.07 -6.99
N VAL A 243 15.28 -12.21 -6.31
CA VAL A 243 14.57 -12.28 -5.03
C VAL A 243 15.57 -12.23 -3.91
N VAL A 244 15.39 -11.32 -2.98
CA VAL A 244 16.18 -11.20 -1.77
C VAL A 244 15.29 -11.54 -0.58
N ALA A 245 15.63 -12.56 0.16
CA ALA A 245 14.95 -13.00 1.36
C ALA A 245 15.93 -12.96 2.54
N PRO A 246 16.06 -11.82 3.24
CA PRO A 246 16.98 -11.70 4.35
C PRO A 246 16.66 -12.74 5.44
N PRO A 247 17.64 -13.50 5.97
CA PRO A 247 17.38 -14.52 6.99
C PRO A 247 16.65 -13.99 8.22
N ALA A 248 16.90 -12.74 8.57
CA ALA A 248 16.23 -12.05 9.67
C ALA A 248 14.72 -11.88 9.48
N PHE A 249 14.21 -12.00 8.26
CA PHE A 249 12.79 -11.82 7.90
C PHE A 249 12.12 -13.14 7.53
N GLN A 250 12.79 -14.26 7.73
CA GLN A 250 12.23 -15.58 7.51
C GLN A 250 11.81 -16.19 8.85
N GLY A 251 10.59 -16.73 8.91
CA GLY A 251 10.02 -17.23 10.16
C GLY A 251 9.83 -16.14 11.22
N LEU A 252 9.66 -14.89 10.80
CA LEU A 252 9.47 -13.76 11.70
C LEU A 252 8.14 -13.89 12.43
N THR A 253 8.19 -14.02 13.76
CA THR A 253 7.00 -14.11 14.59
C THR A 253 6.49 -12.72 14.94
N ILE A 254 5.26 -12.43 14.55
CA ILE A 254 4.52 -11.23 14.95
C ILE A 254 3.59 -11.65 16.08
N GLY A 255 3.74 -11.06 17.25
CA GLY A 255 2.88 -11.39 18.40
C GLY A 255 1.43 -11.00 18.13
N ALA A 256 0.50 -11.70 18.80
CA ALA A 256 -0.93 -11.40 18.75
C ALA A 256 -1.20 -9.93 19.13
N GLY A 257 -1.94 -9.22 18.31
CA GLY A 257 -2.22 -7.79 18.47
C GLY A 257 -0.98 -6.89 18.35
N GLN A 258 0.08 -7.32 17.65
CA GLN A 258 1.33 -6.55 17.55
C GLN A 258 1.62 -6.04 16.13
N LEU A 259 2.31 -4.92 16.10
CA LEU A 259 2.85 -4.27 14.91
C LEU A 259 4.36 -4.42 14.87
N GLN A 260 4.89 -4.98 13.79
CA GLN A 260 6.30 -4.99 13.47
C GLN A 260 6.58 -4.02 12.32
N VAL A 261 7.54 -3.11 12.49
CA VAL A 261 7.97 -2.19 11.42
C VAL A 261 9.42 -2.45 11.06
N LEU A 262 9.67 -2.63 9.77
CA LEU A 262 10.96 -2.98 9.21
C LEU A 262 11.47 -1.82 8.35
N ASP A 263 12.68 -1.33 8.62
CA ASP A 263 13.39 -0.39 7.75
C ASP A 263 14.05 -1.17 6.61
N VAL A 264 13.42 -1.14 5.45
CA VAL A 264 13.89 -1.90 4.29
C VAL A 264 15.19 -1.33 3.75
N GLY A 265 15.41 -0.02 3.85
CA GLY A 265 16.65 0.63 3.40
C GLY A 265 17.90 0.15 4.14
N HIS A 266 17.75 -0.25 5.40
CA HIS A 266 18.84 -0.82 6.18
C HIS A 266 19.33 -2.16 5.60
N TYR A 267 18.42 -3.00 5.11
CA TYR A 267 18.72 -4.34 4.59
C TYR A 267 18.98 -4.36 3.08
N LEU A 268 18.37 -3.45 2.35
CA LEU A 268 18.46 -3.34 0.89
C LEU A 268 18.84 -1.92 0.48
N PRO A 269 20.04 -1.44 0.81
CA PRO A 269 20.45 -0.08 0.49
C PRO A 269 20.58 0.14 -1.02
N SER A 270 20.25 1.35 -1.46
CA SER A 270 20.49 1.85 -2.82
C SER A 270 19.79 1.04 -3.93
N ARG A 271 18.58 0.53 -3.65
CA ARG A 271 17.77 -0.18 -4.64
C ARG A 271 16.78 0.79 -5.30
N PRO A 272 16.82 0.90 -6.64
CA PRO A 272 15.94 1.85 -7.35
C PRO A 272 14.48 1.41 -7.34
N VAL A 273 14.24 0.12 -7.26
CA VAL A 273 12.91 -0.49 -7.18
C VAL A 273 12.98 -1.69 -6.26
N VAL A 274 12.06 -1.76 -5.34
CA VAL A 274 11.87 -2.90 -4.45
C VAL A 274 10.37 -3.18 -4.38
N ALA A 275 9.96 -4.38 -4.76
CA ALA A 275 8.62 -4.86 -4.46
C ALA A 275 8.70 -5.88 -3.33
N THR A 276 7.66 -5.95 -2.52
CA THR A 276 7.64 -6.77 -1.31
C THR A 276 6.55 -7.82 -1.39
N SER A 277 6.86 -9.02 -0.93
CA SER A 277 5.89 -10.09 -0.67
C SER A 277 6.02 -10.49 0.79
N VAL A 278 4.90 -10.42 1.52
CA VAL A 278 4.77 -10.91 2.90
C VAL A 278 3.89 -12.15 2.85
N THR A 279 4.44 -13.30 3.24
CA THR A 279 3.73 -14.58 3.24
C THR A 279 3.61 -15.10 4.66
N SER A 280 2.40 -15.33 5.14
CA SER A 280 2.17 -15.93 6.45
C SER A 280 2.13 -17.44 6.33
N THR A 281 2.98 -18.12 7.09
CA THR A 281 3.02 -19.58 7.23
C THR A 281 2.18 -20.07 8.41
N GLY A 282 1.77 -19.14 9.30
CA GLY A 282 0.87 -19.38 10.43
C GLY A 282 0.19 -18.08 10.83
N GLY A 283 -1.13 -18.09 11.04
CA GLY A 283 -1.92 -16.88 11.26
C GLY A 283 -2.23 -16.12 9.97
N ARG A 284 -2.74 -14.90 10.12
CA ARG A 284 -3.03 -13.98 9.01
C ARG A 284 -2.65 -12.57 9.44
N VAL A 285 -2.13 -11.80 8.49
CA VAL A 285 -1.63 -10.45 8.75
C VAL A 285 -2.18 -9.47 7.71
N VAL A 286 -1.99 -8.20 7.98
CA VAL A 286 -2.08 -7.14 6.97
C VAL A 286 -0.73 -6.43 6.91
N ALA A 287 -0.31 -6.03 5.71
CA ALA A 287 0.93 -5.29 5.54
C ALA A 287 0.68 -3.98 4.79
N GLY A 288 1.45 -2.97 5.15
CA GLY A 288 1.45 -1.66 4.51
C GLY A 288 2.84 -1.04 4.51
N THR A 289 2.98 0.03 3.78
CA THR A 289 4.25 0.75 3.71
C THR A 289 4.04 2.25 3.68
N LEU A 290 4.96 2.95 4.30
CA LEU A 290 5.15 4.39 4.12
C LEU A 290 6.37 4.58 3.23
N VAL A 291 6.11 4.94 1.97
CA VAL A 291 7.15 5.24 0.98
C VAL A 291 7.56 6.70 1.17
N THR A 292 8.85 6.95 1.31
CA THR A 292 9.40 8.31 1.34
C THR A 292 10.20 8.59 0.08
N ALA A 293 10.05 9.77 -0.48
CA ALA A 293 10.79 10.19 -1.66
C ALA A 293 11.15 11.67 -1.60
N VAL A 294 12.34 12.01 -2.09
CA VAL A 294 12.74 13.42 -2.21
C VAL A 294 12.18 14.01 -3.49
N VAL A 295 11.27 14.96 -3.37
CA VAL A 295 10.65 15.69 -4.47
C VAL A 295 11.12 17.15 -4.43
N GLY A 296 12.01 17.54 -5.35
CA GLY A 296 12.66 18.84 -5.28
C GLY A 296 13.70 18.90 -4.15
N HIS A 297 13.38 19.59 -3.07
CA HIS A 297 14.16 19.68 -1.84
C HIS A 297 13.42 19.13 -0.62
N GLU A 298 12.21 18.65 -0.80
CA GLU A 298 11.33 18.20 0.26
C GLU A 298 11.31 16.68 0.32
N LEU A 299 11.34 16.14 1.52
CA LEU A 299 11.08 14.73 1.78
C LEU A 299 9.59 14.57 1.95
N LEU A 300 8.96 13.81 1.07
CA LEU A 300 7.52 13.58 1.06
C LEU A 300 7.23 12.09 1.23
N SER A 301 6.07 11.78 1.77
CA SER A 301 5.67 10.42 2.06
C SER A 301 4.33 10.05 1.41
N SER A 302 4.14 8.75 1.18
CA SER A 302 2.88 8.19 0.70
C SER A 302 2.65 6.81 1.33
N LEU A 303 1.45 6.61 1.85
CA LEU A 303 0.97 5.32 2.36
C LEU A 303 0.57 4.41 1.20
N LEU A 304 0.74 3.12 1.40
CA LEU A 304 0.24 2.07 0.51
C LEU A 304 -0.11 0.83 1.31
N THR A 305 -1.36 0.44 1.31
CA THR A 305 -1.81 -0.85 1.84
C THR A 305 -1.55 -1.96 0.84
N GLY A 306 -1.04 -3.08 1.31
CA GLY A 306 -0.74 -4.24 0.47
C GLY A 306 -2.00 -4.92 -0.03
N VAL A 307 -1.92 -5.49 -1.23
CA VAL A 307 -3.00 -6.28 -1.84
C VAL A 307 -2.80 -7.77 -1.57
N SER A 308 -3.89 -8.49 -1.37
CA SER A 308 -3.87 -9.90 -0.96
C SER A 308 -3.78 -10.90 -2.13
N SER A 309 -3.87 -10.42 -3.37
CA SER A 309 -3.83 -11.29 -4.55
C SER A 309 -3.28 -10.58 -5.78
N SER A 310 -2.77 -11.35 -6.74
CA SER A 310 -2.41 -10.87 -8.07
C SER A 310 -3.58 -10.98 -9.04
N ALA A 311 -3.59 -10.17 -10.09
CA ALA A 311 -4.60 -10.22 -11.14
C ALA A 311 -3.98 -10.10 -12.55
N ARG A 312 -4.72 -10.54 -13.56
CA ARG A 312 -4.30 -10.40 -14.96
C ARG A 312 -4.60 -9.06 -15.57
N SER A 313 -5.50 -8.31 -14.99
CA SER A 313 -5.85 -6.97 -15.46
C SER A 313 -5.93 -6.02 -14.27
N TRP A 314 -5.35 -4.86 -14.41
CA TRP A 314 -5.34 -3.80 -13.43
C TRP A 314 -5.75 -2.50 -14.08
N LEU A 315 -6.60 -1.77 -13.39
CA LEU A 315 -7.02 -0.42 -13.73
C LEU A 315 -6.55 0.49 -12.60
N LEU A 316 -5.85 1.56 -12.94
CA LEU A 316 -5.34 2.52 -11.97
C LEU A 316 -6.10 3.83 -12.15
N PRO A 317 -6.46 4.51 -11.06
CA PRO A 317 -7.13 5.79 -11.14
C PRO A 317 -6.28 6.76 -11.95
N ALA A 318 -6.96 7.65 -12.70
CA ALA A 318 -6.22 8.62 -13.49
C ALA A 318 -5.37 9.50 -12.58
N GLY A 319 -4.16 9.77 -13.02
CA GLY A 319 -3.23 10.56 -12.26
C GLY A 319 -2.46 11.53 -13.12
N PRO A 320 -1.75 12.48 -12.51
CA PRO A 320 -1.05 13.55 -13.20
C PRO A 320 0.04 13.02 -14.13
N ALA A 321 0.11 13.58 -15.34
CA ALA A 321 1.09 13.22 -16.35
C ALA A 321 1.43 14.41 -17.25
N GLY A 322 2.67 14.45 -17.75
CA GLY A 322 3.18 15.54 -18.59
C GLY A 322 3.71 16.73 -17.78
N GLY A 323 4.13 17.77 -18.47
CA GLY A 323 4.67 18.98 -17.84
C GLY A 323 5.78 18.71 -16.84
N ARG A 324 5.49 18.98 -15.59
CA ARG A 324 6.35 18.83 -14.41
C ARG A 324 6.12 17.52 -13.63
N SER A 325 5.31 16.59 -14.13
CA SER A 325 5.04 15.30 -13.51
C SER A 325 5.80 14.15 -14.16
N ALA A 326 5.97 13.08 -13.39
CA ALA A 326 6.44 11.79 -13.86
C ALA A 326 5.64 10.69 -13.16
N SER A 327 5.28 9.65 -13.90
CA SER A 327 4.68 8.43 -13.35
C SER A 327 5.55 7.24 -13.63
N VAL A 328 5.64 6.34 -12.67
CA VAL A 328 6.32 5.05 -12.77
C VAL A 328 5.33 3.98 -12.37
N PHE A 329 5.28 2.92 -13.12
CA PHE A 329 4.46 1.75 -12.85
C PHE A 329 5.39 0.62 -12.47
N SER A 330 5.29 0.15 -11.24
CA SER A 330 6.01 -1.00 -10.73
C SER A 330 5.10 -2.21 -10.83
N ILE A 331 5.60 -3.28 -11.45
CA ILE A 331 4.82 -4.49 -11.74
C ILE A 331 5.57 -5.68 -11.18
N LEU A 332 5.01 -6.30 -10.14
CA LEU A 332 5.52 -7.49 -9.47
C LEU A 332 4.82 -8.73 -10.03
N ASP A 333 5.59 -9.72 -10.42
CA ASP A 333 5.08 -11.06 -10.72
C ASP A 333 5.36 -11.98 -9.51
N PRO A 334 4.36 -12.35 -8.72
CA PRO A 334 4.57 -13.24 -7.58
C PRO A 334 4.60 -14.73 -7.96
N SER A 335 4.38 -15.05 -9.23
CA SER A 335 4.31 -16.42 -9.70
C SER A 335 5.68 -17.01 -10.03
N SER A 336 5.76 -18.33 -10.19
CA SER A 336 6.96 -19.04 -10.60
C SER A 336 7.22 -19.04 -12.12
N TRP A 337 6.38 -18.37 -12.91
CA TRP A 337 6.51 -18.27 -14.37
C TRP A 337 6.51 -16.81 -14.80
N PRO A 338 7.37 -16.42 -15.74
CA PRO A 338 7.42 -15.03 -16.18
C PRO A 338 6.10 -14.61 -16.85
N ALA A 339 5.66 -13.40 -16.57
CA ALA A 339 4.47 -12.78 -17.14
C ALA A 339 4.85 -11.78 -18.24
N THR A 340 4.11 -11.76 -19.35
CA THR A 340 4.21 -10.66 -20.30
C THR A 340 3.11 -9.65 -20.01
N VAL A 341 3.50 -8.40 -19.75
CA VAL A 341 2.57 -7.33 -19.39
C VAL A 341 2.53 -6.26 -20.47
N ARG A 342 1.36 -5.63 -20.58
CA ARG A 342 1.10 -4.50 -21.46
C ARG A 342 0.53 -3.36 -20.66
N LEU A 343 1.28 -2.27 -20.53
CA LEU A 343 0.85 -1.02 -19.92
C LEU A 343 0.30 -0.10 -21.00
N ARG A 344 -0.96 0.32 -20.84
CA ARG A 344 -1.59 1.35 -21.68
C ARG A 344 -1.87 2.57 -20.84
N VAL A 345 -1.51 3.74 -21.34
CA VAL A 345 -1.78 5.03 -20.70
C VAL A 345 -2.44 5.94 -21.71
N GLY A 346 -3.51 6.60 -21.33
CA GLY A 346 -4.28 7.40 -22.27
C GLY A 346 -5.04 8.57 -21.64
N THR A 347 -5.67 9.35 -22.52
CA THR A 347 -6.65 10.39 -22.21
C THR A 347 -8.03 9.95 -22.67
N SER A 348 -9.02 10.83 -22.50
CA SER A 348 -10.43 10.63 -22.85
C SER A 348 -10.73 10.17 -24.29
N SER A 349 -9.76 10.12 -25.19
CA SER A 349 -10.01 9.78 -26.60
C SER A 349 -8.96 8.88 -27.24
N ALA A 350 -7.81 8.68 -26.63
CA ALA A 350 -6.75 7.91 -27.26
C ALA A 350 -5.78 7.30 -26.25
N VAL A 351 -5.29 6.10 -26.55
CA VAL A 351 -4.07 5.54 -25.93
C VAL A 351 -2.90 6.40 -26.39
N SER A 352 -2.22 7.03 -25.45
CA SER A 352 -1.05 7.88 -25.75
C SER A 352 0.27 7.11 -25.66
N THR A 353 0.29 6.04 -24.88
CA THR A 353 1.48 5.21 -24.68
C THR A 353 1.05 3.77 -24.49
N ASP A 354 1.74 2.87 -25.17
CA ASP A 354 1.54 1.43 -25.12
C ASP A 354 2.93 0.77 -24.98
N LEU A 355 3.18 0.18 -23.82
CA LEU A 355 4.46 -0.43 -23.48
C LEU A 355 4.25 -1.88 -23.11
N SER A 356 5.14 -2.75 -23.57
CA SER A 356 5.15 -4.16 -23.19
C SER A 356 6.47 -4.53 -22.54
N ALA A 357 6.42 -5.41 -21.55
CA ALA A 357 7.59 -5.96 -20.89
C ALA A 357 7.33 -7.37 -20.43
N THR A 358 8.41 -8.14 -20.26
CA THR A 358 8.36 -9.43 -19.56
C THR A 358 8.78 -9.18 -18.11
N VAL A 359 7.92 -9.53 -17.17
CA VAL A 359 8.21 -9.54 -15.74
C VAL A 359 8.79 -10.91 -15.40
N PRO A 360 9.99 -11.01 -14.85
CA PRO A 360 10.56 -12.29 -14.44
C PRO A 360 9.72 -12.94 -13.34
N ALA A 361 9.73 -14.27 -13.27
CA ALA A 361 9.14 -15.00 -12.16
C ALA A 361 9.67 -14.48 -10.82
N HIS A 362 8.77 -14.23 -9.87
CA HIS A 362 9.07 -13.60 -8.57
C HIS A 362 9.80 -12.25 -8.66
N GLY A 363 9.83 -11.63 -9.85
CA GLY A 363 10.57 -10.40 -10.13
C GLY A 363 9.67 -9.17 -10.22
N VAL A 364 10.32 -8.02 -10.33
CA VAL A 364 9.66 -6.71 -10.53
C VAL A 364 10.26 -5.98 -11.71
N VAL A 365 9.41 -5.35 -12.51
CA VAL A 365 9.83 -4.41 -13.55
C VAL A 365 9.16 -3.06 -13.34
N THR A 366 9.81 -2.00 -13.84
CA THR A 366 9.23 -0.66 -13.85
C THR A 366 9.06 -0.16 -15.27
N LEU A 367 7.88 0.39 -15.54
CA LEU A 367 7.56 1.06 -16.78
C LEU A 367 7.29 2.54 -16.51
N ALA A 368 7.94 3.42 -17.28
CA ALA A 368 7.68 4.84 -17.19
C ALA A 368 7.29 5.37 -18.58
N PRO A 369 6.01 5.67 -18.78
CA PRO A 369 5.56 6.28 -20.02
C PRO A 369 6.20 7.66 -20.18
N GLY A 370 6.92 7.86 -21.28
CA GLY A 370 7.48 9.15 -21.65
C GLY A 370 6.41 10.07 -22.22
N ILE A 371 5.63 10.73 -21.36
CA ILE A 371 4.56 11.61 -21.83
C ILE A 371 5.11 13.00 -22.11
N ALA A 372 5.26 13.31 -23.38
CA ALA A 372 5.81 14.59 -23.86
C ALA A 372 4.69 15.63 -24.06
N THR A 373 4.07 16.09 -22.98
CA THR A 373 3.18 17.26 -23.03
C THR A 373 3.77 18.37 -22.15
N SER A 374 3.59 19.63 -22.57
CA SER A 374 4.03 20.78 -21.76
C SER A 374 3.06 21.10 -20.62
N ARG A 375 1.84 20.60 -20.70
CA ARG A 375 0.78 20.82 -19.70
C ARG A 375 0.63 19.59 -18.80
N LEU A 376 0.34 19.83 -17.54
CA LEU A 376 -0.09 18.80 -16.62
C LEU A 376 -1.52 18.36 -17.02
N THR A 377 -1.72 17.07 -17.18
CA THR A 377 -3.03 16.49 -17.56
C THR A 377 -3.25 15.21 -16.77
N MET A 378 -4.51 14.82 -16.58
CA MET A 378 -4.85 13.50 -16.04
C MET A 378 -4.77 12.43 -17.11
N ARG A 379 -4.27 11.26 -16.73
CA ARG A 379 -4.17 10.09 -17.60
C ARG A 379 -4.57 8.82 -16.86
N TRP A 380 -5.50 8.07 -17.44
CA TRP A 380 -5.82 6.73 -16.98
C TRP A 380 -4.68 5.76 -17.33
N ALA A 381 -4.58 4.67 -16.59
CA ALA A 381 -3.65 3.59 -16.90
C ALA A 381 -4.31 2.22 -16.72
N SER A 382 -3.95 1.28 -17.59
CA SER A 382 -4.28 -0.13 -17.43
C SER A 382 -3.06 -1.01 -17.67
N VAL A 383 -2.97 -2.10 -16.91
CA VAL A 383 -1.96 -3.13 -17.11
C VAL A 383 -2.66 -4.45 -17.34
N ASP A 384 -2.43 -5.06 -18.48
CA ASP A 384 -2.92 -6.40 -18.81
C ASP A 384 -1.74 -7.37 -18.83
N SER A 385 -1.90 -8.53 -18.21
CA SER A 385 -0.92 -9.62 -18.17
C SER A 385 -1.42 -10.81 -18.96
N SER A 386 -0.59 -11.33 -19.85
CA SER A 386 -0.77 -12.63 -20.46
C SER A 386 0.01 -13.69 -19.67
N GLY A 387 -0.66 -14.75 -19.26
CA GLY A 387 -0.08 -15.80 -18.42
C GLY A 387 -0.44 -15.63 -16.95
N ALA A 388 0.55 -15.36 -16.11
CA ALA A 388 0.36 -15.23 -14.67
C ALA A 388 -0.30 -13.89 -14.27
N GLY A 389 -0.94 -13.87 -13.09
CA GLY A 389 -1.37 -12.63 -12.46
C GLY A 389 -0.19 -11.83 -11.92
N VAL A 390 -0.27 -10.53 -12.01
CA VAL A 390 0.73 -9.58 -11.51
C VAL A 390 0.11 -8.66 -10.46
N VAL A 391 0.94 -7.92 -9.73
CA VAL A 391 0.53 -6.83 -8.84
C VAL A 391 1.10 -5.53 -9.38
N VAL A 392 0.31 -4.47 -9.37
CA VAL A 392 0.68 -3.20 -9.99
C VAL A 392 0.51 -2.06 -9.00
N ALA A 393 1.52 -1.21 -8.91
CA ALA A 393 1.43 0.08 -8.24
C ALA A 393 1.91 1.20 -9.17
N ARG A 394 1.33 2.38 -9.01
CA ARG A 394 1.73 3.61 -9.69
C ARG A 394 2.35 4.56 -8.67
N GLU A 395 3.54 5.04 -8.94
CA GLU A 395 4.14 6.19 -8.27
C GLU A 395 4.01 7.42 -9.16
N SER A 396 3.42 8.47 -8.64
CA SER A 396 3.25 9.76 -9.32
C SER A 396 4.04 10.83 -8.61
N PHE A 397 4.86 11.57 -9.35
CA PHE A 397 5.66 12.68 -8.85
C PHE A 397 5.23 13.95 -9.57
N VAL A 398 4.98 15.02 -8.82
CA VAL A 398 4.69 16.35 -9.35
C VAL A 398 5.64 17.34 -8.70
N LEU A 399 6.32 18.17 -9.51
CA LEU A 399 7.25 19.19 -9.03
C LEU A 399 6.58 20.55 -8.99
N ALA A 400 6.92 21.37 -7.98
CA ALA A 400 6.48 22.76 -7.90
C ALA A 400 6.90 23.55 -9.15
N GLU A 401 6.13 24.58 -9.51
CA GLU A 401 6.57 25.57 -10.48
C GLU A 401 7.72 26.37 -9.90
N GLY A 402 8.93 26.09 -10.39
CA GLY A 402 10.10 26.91 -10.09
C GLY A 402 10.32 27.98 -11.15
N PRO A 403 11.22 28.95 -10.94
CA PRO A 403 11.67 29.87 -12.00
C PRO A 403 11.97 29.06 -13.26
N ARG A 404 11.46 29.52 -14.40
CA ARG A 404 11.33 28.77 -15.68
C ARG A 404 12.53 27.94 -16.17
N GLY A 405 13.72 28.06 -15.57
CA GLY A 405 14.92 27.26 -15.89
C GLY A 405 15.17 26.08 -14.94
N THR A 406 14.83 26.21 -13.66
CA THR A 406 15.24 25.25 -12.63
C THR A 406 14.31 24.04 -12.50
N ALA A 407 13.00 24.20 -12.70
CA ALA A 407 12.04 23.09 -12.66
C ALA A 407 12.26 22.11 -13.83
N ARG A 408 12.55 22.64 -15.03
CA ARG A 408 12.85 21.83 -16.22
C ARG A 408 14.16 21.05 -16.06
N ALA A 409 15.19 21.66 -15.48
CA ALA A 409 16.45 21.00 -15.19
C ALA A 409 16.30 19.92 -14.10
N ARG A 410 15.53 20.18 -13.05
CA ARG A 410 15.27 19.22 -11.95
C ARG A 410 14.42 18.03 -12.42
N LEU A 411 13.38 18.26 -13.21
CA LEU A 411 12.60 17.18 -13.81
C LEU A 411 13.47 16.35 -14.78
N HIS A 412 14.37 16.99 -15.51
CA HIS A 412 15.28 16.29 -16.41
C HIS A 412 16.33 15.46 -15.65
N LEU A 413 16.83 15.97 -14.51
CA LEU A 413 17.71 15.23 -13.61
C LEU A 413 16.98 14.04 -12.96
N ARG A 414 15.72 14.22 -12.52
CA ARG A 414 14.91 13.11 -12.01
C ARG A 414 14.54 12.11 -13.10
N ARG A 415 14.15 12.57 -14.28
CA ARG A 415 13.95 11.68 -15.45
C ARG A 415 15.24 10.92 -15.81
N ARG A 416 16.43 11.55 -15.69
CA ARG A 416 17.71 10.88 -15.85
C ARG A 416 18.03 9.93 -14.69
N ALA A 417 17.75 10.30 -13.45
CA ALA A 417 17.90 9.42 -12.29
C ALA A 417 16.93 8.24 -12.38
N LEU A 418 15.67 8.51 -12.72
CA LEU A 418 14.65 7.50 -12.97
C LEU A 418 15.01 6.61 -14.17
N ALA A 419 15.51 7.21 -15.28
CA ALA A 419 15.98 6.45 -16.43
C ALA A 419 17.25 5.64 -16.13
N ARG A 420 18.13 6.10 -15.22
CA ARG A 420 19.25 5.31 -14.70
C ARG A 420 18.74 4.17 -13.83
N ARG A 421 17.73 4.41 -12.96
CA ARG A 421 17.03 3.41 -12.18
C ARG A 421 16.42 2.34 -13.11
N MET A 422 15.74 2.79 -14.18
CA MET A 422 15.13 1.91 -15.17
C MET A 422 16.14 1.11 -16.00
N ARG A 423 17.27 1.73 -16.41
CA ARG A 423 18.34 1.02 -17.15
C ARG A 423 19.07 0.01 -16.25
N ALA A 424 19.18 0.27 -14.97
CA ALA A 424 19.71 -0.68 -14.00
C ALA A 424 18.75 -1.86 -13.77
N ALA A 425 17.43 -1.61 -13.83
CA ALA A 425 16.38 -2.64 -13.71
C ALA A 425 16.09 -3.33 -15.04
N ALA A 426 16.21 -2.62 -16.18
CA ALA A 426 15.83 -3.11 -17.50
C ALA A 426 17.04 -3.64 -18.30
N ARG A 427 17.52 -4.82 -17.97
CA ARG A 427 18.19 -5.68 -18.95
C ARG A 427 17.20 -6.53 -19.76
N ALA A 428 15.89 -6.34 -19.60
CA ALA A 428 14.86 -7.00 -20.37
C ALA A 428 14.47 -6.15 -21.60
N PRO A 429 14.32 -6.72 -22.80
CA PRO A 429 13.97 -5.97 -24.00
C PRO A 429 12.53 -5.46 -23.92
N VAL A 430 12.36 -4.15 -23.84
CA VAL A 430 11.08 -3.48 -24.00
C VAL A 430 10.83 -3.26 -25.49
N ARG A 431 9.78 -3.85 -26.04
CA ARG A 431 9.30 -3.51 -27.38
C ARG A 431 8.25 -2.40 -27.27
N SER A 432 8.54 -1.26 -27.83
CA SER A 432 7.57 -0.18 -28.02
C SER A 432 6.91 -0.33 -29.39
N THR A 433 5.59 -0.53 -29.38
CA THR A 433 4.77 -0.45 -30.59
C THR A 433 4.00 0.86 -30.57
N SER A 434 4.46 1.83 -31.33
CA SER A 434 3.74 3.08 -31.54
C SER A 434 2.81 2.93 -32.74
N THR A 435 1.52 2.74 -32.49
CA THR A 435 0.47 2.85 -33.52
C THR A 435 -0.27 4.16 -33.32
N SER A 436 0.06 5.15 -34.15
CA SER A 436 -0.72 6.38 -34.28
C SER A 436 -1.84 6.14 -35.27
N THR A 437 -3.06 5.95 -34.81
CA THR A 437 -4.26 6.02 -35.64
C THR A 437 -4.92 7.36 -35.42
N SER A 438 -4.78 8.26 -36.39
CA SER A 438 -5.47 9.53 -36.44
C SER A 438 -6.92 9.28 -36.89
N ALA A 439 -7.89 9.50 -35.99
CA ALA A 439 -9.30 9.54 -36.34
C ALA A 439 -9.77 10.99 -36.33
N ALA A 440 -10.40 11.40 -37.42
CA ALA A 440 -10.92 12.74 -37.64
C ALA A 440 -12.03 13.14 -36.62
N PRO A 441 -12.09 14.40 -36.20
CA PRO A 441 -13.04 14.83 -35.19
C PRO A 441 -14.47 15.00 -35.79
N ARG A 442 -15.45 14.39 -35.14
CA ARG A 442 -16.88 14.67 -35.32
C ARG A 442 -17.27 15.90 -34.48
N PRO A 443 -18.21 16.73 -34.93
CA PRO A 443 -18.57 17.98 -34.26
C PRO A 443 -19.17 17.70 -32.86
N ALA A 444 -18.69 18.43 -31.88
CA ALA A 444 -19.10 18.37 -30.48
C ALA A 444 -20.38 19.19 -30.30
N THR A 445 -21.40 18.58 -29.72
CA THR A 445 -22.51 19.31 -29.10
C THR A 445 -21.96 19.95 -27.82
N THR A 446 -21.95 21.27 -27.81
CA THR A 446 -21.45 22.07 -26.69
C THR A 446 -22.46 21.98 -25.54
N VAL A 447 -22.17 21.18 -24.56
CA VAL A 447 -22.78 21.28 -23.22
C VAL A 447 -22.00 22.35 -22.47
N ALA A 448 -22.72 23.34 -21.91
CA ALA A 448 -22.10 24.42 -21.15
C ALA A 448 -21.16 23.84 -20.07
N PRO A 449 -19.95 24.39 -19.91
CA PRO A 449 -19.03 23.90 -18.92
C PRO A 449 -19.56 24.22 -17.51
N LEU A 450 -19.83 23.18 -16.72
CA LEU A 450 -19.97 23.32 -15.27
C LEU A 450 -18.63 23.81 -14.70
N ALA A 451 -18.70 24.84 -13.84
CA ALA A 451 -17.52 25.39 -13.17
C ALA A 451 -16.76 24.37 -12.31
N ALA A 452 -17.40 23.24 -12.00
CA ALA A 452 -16.82 22.15 -11.19
C ALA A 452 -15.91 21.17 -11.95
N VAL A 453 -15.90 21.20 -13.31
CA VAL A 453 -14.98 20.34 -14.09
C VAL A 453 -13.66 21.06 -14.20
N SER A 454 -12.69 20.63 -13.41
CA SER A 454 -11.45 21.36 -13.13
C SER A 454 -10.33 21.06 -14.11
N ALA A 455 -9.55 22.10 -14.44
CA ALA A 455 -8.15 21.92 -14.83
C ALA A 455 -7.34 21.64 -13.57
N LEU A 456 -6.39 20.68 -13.62
CA LEU A 456 -5.51 20.40 -12.51
C LEU A 456 -4.86 21.68 -11.98
N PRO A 457 -4.81 21.87 -10.65
CA PRO A 457 -4.13 23.01 -10.04
C PRO A 457 -2.68 23.10 -10.48
N THR A 458 -2.20 24.33 -10.70
CA THR A 458 -0.85 24.56 -11.21
C THR A 458 0.23 24.46 -10.12
N ASP A 459 -0.15 24.44 -8.87
CA ASP A 459 0.71 24.51 -7.67
C ASP A 459 0.90 23.17 -6.94
N ILE A 460 0.25 22.08 -7.38
CA ILE A 460 0.47 20.77 -6.80
C ILE A 460 1.94 20.37 -6.86
N THR A 461 2.46 19.91 -5.72
CA THR A 461 3.78 19.30 -5.58
C THR A 461 3.67 18.10 -4.68
N GLY A 462 4.29 16.96 -5.04
CA GLY A 462 4.24 15.83 -4.14
C GLY A 462 4.60 14.48 -4.76
N VAL A 463 4.39 13.45 -3.97
CA VAL A 463 4.46 12.03 -4.36
C VAL A 463 3.19 11.33 -3.92
N ALA A 464 2.61 10.54 -4.80
CA ALA A 464 1.51 9.64 -4.51
C ALA A 464 1.86 8.24 -4.97
N VAL A 465 1.58 7.25 -4.13
CA VAL A 465 1.68 5.83 -4.48
C VAL A 465 0.28 5.23 -4.36
N THR A 466 -0.17 4.56 -5.40
CA THR A 466 -1.49 3.91 -5.40
C THR A 466 -1.42 2.54 -6.06
N SER A 467 -2.18 1.60 -5.53
CA SER A 467 -2.47 0.34 -6.21
C SER A 467 -3.60 0.52 -7.21
N GLY A 468 -3.74 -0.42 -8.13
CA GLY A 468 -4.88 -0.48 -9.03
C GLY A 468 -6.03 -1.34 -8.46
N VAL A 469 -7.08 -1.45 -9.24
CA VAL A 469 -8.19 -2.36 -9.02
C VAL A 469 -8.29 -3.35 -10.19
N ALA A 470 -8.56 -4.62 -9.88
CA ALA A 470 -8.75 -5.63 -10.92
C ALA A 470 -10.15 -5.56 -11.57
N MET A 471 -11.14 -5.12 -10.81
CA MET A 471 -12.52 -4.96 -11.29
C MET A 471 -13.08 -3.58 -10.94
N PRO A 472 -13.50 -2.80 -11.96
CA PRO A 472 -14.16 -1.54 -11.72
C PRO A 472 -15.56 -1.75 -11.13
N SER A 473 -16.05 -0.80 -10.32
CA SER A 473 -17.38 -0.80 -9.73
C SER A 473 -18.29 0.25 -10.35
N ARG A 474 -19.57 0.22 -9.95
CA ARG A 474 -20.53 1.30 -10.24
C ARG A 474 -20.62 2.29 -9.09
N ASP A 475 -20.41 1.79 -7.88
CA ASP A 475 -20.57 2.54 -6.66
C ASP A 475 -19.25 2.54 -5.91
N TRP A 476 -18.85 3.71 -5.44
CA TRP A 476 -17.57 3.98 -4.77
C TRP A 476 -17.80 4.89 -3.59
N VAL A 477 -16.99 4.72 -2.56
CA VAL A 477 -16.94 5.61 -1.40
C VAL A 477 -15.53 6.13 -1.22
N LEU A 478 -15.44 7.40 -0.83
CA LEU A 478 -14.21 8.12 -0.54
C LEU A 478 -14.28 8.59 0.92
N PRO A 479 -13.72 7.84 1.86
CA PRO A 479 -13.63 8.23 3.25
C PRO A 479 -12.52 9.25 3.46
N GLY A 480 -12.68 10.13 4.44
CA GLY A 480 -11.61 11.03 4.87
C GLY A 480 -11.31 12.18 3.90
N GLY A 481 -12.17 12.41 2.93
CA GLY A 481 -12.08 13.57 2.05
C GLY A 481 -12.08 14.86 2.85
N GLU A 482 -11.27 15.83 2.44
CA GLU A 482 -11.12 17.11 3.11
C GLU A 482 -10.95 18.24 2.09
N SER A 483 -11.81 19.24 2.21
CA SER A 483 -11.65 20.46 1.46
C SER A 483 -11.77 21.66 2.40
N ASP A 484 -10.63 22.28 2.72
CA ASP A 484 -10.53 23.40 3.65
C ASP A 484 -9.53 24.47 3.18
N ALA A 485 -9.12 25.36 4.08
CA ALA A 485 -8.12 26.39 3.78
C ALA A 485 -6.71 25.82 3.52
N ASN A 486 -6.43 24.57 3.88
CA ASN A 486 -5.10 23.94 3.79
C ASN A 486 -5.07 22.78 2.80
N THR A 487 -6.19 22.08 2.64
CA THR A 487 -6.33 20.88 1.81
C THR A 487 -7.38 21.11 0.74
N SER A 488 -7.22 20.52 -0.42
CA SER A 488 -8.20 20.46 -1.49
C SER A 488 -8.40 19.04 -1.94
N GLU A 489 -9.62 18.71 -2.31
CA GLU A 489 -10.02 17.41 -2.81
C GLU A 489 -10.56 17.53 -4.23
N ASP A 490 -10.08 16.66 -5.10
CA ASP A 490 -10.64 16.41 -6.43
C ASP A 490 -11.08 14.94 -6.54
N VAL A 491 -12.31 14.72 -6.96
CA VAL A 491 -12.79 13.40 -7.34
C VAL A 491 -12.41 13.12 -8.78
N VAL A 492 -11.75 12.00 -9.03
CA VAL A 492 -11.27 11.59 -10.35
C VAL A 492 -12.00 10.33 -10.78
N VAL A 493 -12.74 10.41 -11.88
CA VAL A 493 -13.55 9.29 -12.41
C VAL A 493 -13.08 8.90 -13.80
N ASP A 494 -12.72 7.64 -13.97
CA ASP A 494 -12.31 7.05 -15.24
C ASP A 494 -13.39 6.14 -15.80
N ASN A 495 -13.96 6.47 -16.92
CA ASN A 495 -14.89 5.58 -17.61
C ASN A 495 -14.13 4.55 -18.45
N VAL A 496 -13.89 3.40 -17.89
CA VAL A 496 -13.21 2.27 -18.54
C VAL A 496 -14.11 1.47 -19.47
N SER A 497 -15.41 1.83 -19.56
CA SER A 497 -16.37 1.14 -20.40
C SER A 497 -16.34 1.65 -21.86
N SER A 498 -16.88 0.87 -22.78
CA SER A 498 -17.01 1.23 -24.20
C SER A 498 -18.19 2.17 -24.49
N ARG A 499 -18.95 2.58 -23.47
CA ARG A 499 -20.11 3.47 -23.59
C ARG A 499 -19.98 4.62 -22.61
N SER A 500 -20.66 5.75 -22.88
CA SER A 500 -20.71 6.86 -21.92
C SER A 500 -21.31 6.40 -20.59
N ALA A 501 -20.71 6.85 -19.51
CA ALA A 501 -21.20 6.67 -18.15
C ALA A 501 -21.85 7.97 -17.67
N THR A 502 -22.99 7.86 -17.01
CA THR A 502 -23.56 8.95 -16.22
C THR A 502 -23.11 8.73 -14.79
N VAL A 503 -22.48 9.73 -14.21
CA VAL A 503 -21.87 9.70 -12.89
C VAL A 503 -22.53 10.76 -12.02
N GLN A 504 -22.80 10.42 -10.78
CA GLN A 504 -23.28 11.33 -9.76
C GLN A 504 -22.31 11.28 -8.57
N VAL A 505 -21.92 12.43 -8.08
CA VAL A 505 -21.14 12.58 -6.84
C VAL A 505 -22.08 13.11 -5.78
N GLU A 506 -22.10 12.48 -4.62
CA GLU A 506 -23.02 12.74 -3.53
C GLU A 506 -22.24 12.87 -2.23
N GLN A 507 -22.70 13.74 -1.36
CA GLN A 507 -22.14 13.88 -0.01
C GLN A 507 -22.94 13.04 0.98
N LEU A 508 -22.24 12.44 1.93
CA LEU A 508 -22.84 11.83 3.11
C LEU A 508 -22.92 12.89 4.22
N ASP A 509 -24.11 13.31 4.61
CA ASP A 509 -24.31 14.39 5.57
C ASP A 509 -24.57 13.97 7.02
N GLY A 510 -24.83 12.67 7.22
CA GLY A 510 -25.06 12.08 8.55
C GLY A 510 -26.26 12.66 9.33
N LEU A 511 -26.87 13.71 8.85
CA LEU A 511 -27.85 14.49 9.62
C LEU A 511 -29.31 14.05 9.34
N THR A 512 -29.57 13.54 8.15
CA THR A 512 -30.95 13.26 7.71
C THR A 512 -31.35 11.80 7.80
N GLY A 513 -30.44 10.89 8.21
CA GLY A 513 -30.67 9.44 8.13
C GLY A 513 -30.91 8.96 6.70
N SER A 514 -30.71 9.84 5.74
CA SER A 514 -30.73 9.57 4.32
C SER A 514 -29.35 9.05 3.90
N THR A 515 -29.34 8.10 3.06
CA THR A 515 -28.20 7.74 2.24
C THR A 515 -27.77 8.98 1.45
N ALA A 516 -26.63 9.07 0.92
CA ALA A 516 -26.01 10.14 0.17
C ALA A 516 -26.98 11.21 -0.43
N THR A 517 -26.63 12.47 -0.28
CA THR A 517 -27.40 13.61 -0.81
C THR A 517 -26.68 14.21 -2.02
N PRO A 518 -27.33 14.29 -3.19
CA PRO A 518 -26.75 14.96 -4.34
C PRO A 518 -26.48 16.43 -4.06
N PHE A 519 -25.36 16.94 -4.52
CA PHE A 519 -25.11 18.37 -4.49
C PHE A 519 -26.13 19.11 -5.36
N ALA A 520 -26.85 20.05 -4.79
CA ALA A 520 -27.87 20.84 -5.52
C ALA A 520 -27.29 21.61 -6.73
N THR A 521 -25.98 21.89 -6.68
CA THR A 521 -25.27 22.64 -7.73
C THR A 521 -24.65 21.74 -8.79
N MET A 522 -24.68 20.41 -8.62
CA MET A 522 -24.01 19.48 -9.53
C MET A 522 -24.99 18.41 -10.06
N PRO A 523 -25.50 18.59 -11.28
CA PRO A 523 -26.31 17.56 -11.94
C PRO A 523 -25.44 16.36 -12.30
N PRO A 524 -26.06 15.18 -12.61
CA PRO A 524 -25.32 14.03 -13.10
C PRO A 524 -24.43 14.38 -14.30
N LEU A 525 -23.18 13.95 -14.24
CA LEU A 525 -22.13 14.25 -15.21
C LEU A 525 -21.98 13.10 -16.20
N VAL A 526 -21.71 13.41 -17.47
CA VAL A 526 -21.51 12.39 -18.50
C VAL A 526 -20.04 12.24 -18.83
N VAL A 527 -19.51 11.06 -18.60
CA VAL A 527 -18.13 10.70 -18.92
C VAL A 527 -18.12 9.82 -20.17
N ARG A 528 -17.46 10.28 -21.23
CA ARG A 528 -17.35 9.54 -22.50
C ARG A 528 -16.57 8.22 -22.33
N PRO A 529 -16.69 7.26 -23.26
CA PRO A 529 -15.86 6.05 -23.25
C PRO A 529 -14.37 6.38 -23.19
N GLY A 530 -13.65 5.76 -22.27
CA GLY A 530 -12.22 6.05 -22.01
C GLY A 530 -11.97 7.47 -21.49
N GLY A 531 -13.02 8.20 -21.11
CA GLY A 531 -12.94 9.58 -20.61
C GLY A 531 -12.53 9.64 -19.15
N ILE A 532 -11.94 10.77 -18.77
CA ILE A 532 -11.60 11.14 -17.41
C ILE A 532 -12.43 12.37 -17.06
N LEU A 533 -13.05 12.33 -15.88
CA LEU A 533 -13.70 13.45 -15.24
C LEU A 533 -12.95 13.80 -13.98
N THR A 534 -12.63 15.05 -13.77
CA THR A 534 -12.09 15.57 -12.51
C THR A 534 -13.06 16.61 -11.97
N VAL A 535 -13.49 16.43 -10.73
CA VAL A 535 -14.43 17.32 -10.04
C VAL A 535 -13.71 17.97 -8.87
N ASP A 536 -13.55 19.28 -8.90
CA ASP A 536 -13.02 20.09 -7.81
C ASP A 536 -14.11 20.26 -6.74
N MET A 537 -13.93 19.60 -5.59
CA MET A 537 -14.91 19.61 -4.52
C MET A 537 -15.00 20.97 -3.84
N ALA A 538 -13.91 21.74 -3.78
CA ALA A 538 -13.97 23.11 -3.25
C ALA A 538 -14.87 24.03 -4.07
N ALA A 539 -14.91 23.85 -5.39
CA ALA A 539 -15.82 24.60 -6.24
C ALA A 539 -17.29 24.18 -6.08
N VAL A 540 -17.54 22.94 -5.63
CA VAL A 540 -18.90 22.39 -5.45
C VAL A 540 -19.47 22.74 -4.09
N THR A 541 -18.67 22.58 -3.04
CA THR A 541 -19.12 22.68 -1.64
C THR A 541 -18.93 24.05 -1.03
N GLY A 542 -18.05 24.88 -1.59
CA GLY A 542 -17.63 26.15 -0.98
C GLY A 542 -16.89 26.00 0.35
N ALA A 543 -16.28 24.93 0.56
CA ALA A 543 -16.02 24.09 1.68
C ALA A 543 -15.20 24.59 2.85
N ASP A 544 -15.64 24.19 4.01
CA ASP A 544 -14.82 24.02 5.21
C ASP A 544 -15.26 22.69 5.87
N GLY A 545 -14.42 21.65 5.78
CA GLY A 545 -14.63 20.42 6.54
C GLY A 545 -14.31 19.10 5.85
N THR A 546 -14.61 18.03 6.55
CA THR A 546 -14.55 16.65 6.03
C THR A 546 -15.68 16.40 5.05
N LEU A 547 -15.37 15.70 3.98
CA LEU A 547 -16.29 15.46 2.87
C LEU A 547 -16.34 13.97 2.52
N PRO A 548 -17.01 13.14 3.32
CA PRO A 548 -17.22 11.76 2.90
C PRO A 548 -18.11 11.73 1.66
N LEU A 549 -17.60 11.18 0.57
CA LEU A 549 -18.25 11.19 -0.72
C LEU A 549 -18.65 9.79 -1.18
N VAL A 550 -19.74 9.75 -1.94
CA VAL A 550 -20.17 8.58 -2.71
C VAL A 550 -20.23 8.95 -4.18
N VAL A 551 -19.66 8.09 -5.00
CA VAL A 551 -19.74 8.21 -6.47
C VAL A 551 -20.56 7.04 -7.00
N THR A 552 -21.69 7.36 -7.63
CA THR A 552 -22.55 6.38 -8.29
C THR A 552 -22.50 6.53 -9.80
N ALA A 553 -22.52 5.43 -10.53
CA ALA A 553 -22.47 5.45 -11.98
C ALA A 553 -23.40 4.38 -12.59
N ASN A 554 -24.00 4.69 -13.73
CA ASN A 554 -24.81 3.72 -14.48
C ASN A 554 -23.94 2.67 -15.23
N ARG A 555 -22.63 2.84 -15.20
CA ARG A 555 -21.62 1.93 -15.79
C ARG A 555 -20.49 1.72 -14.80
N ARG A 556 -19.71 0.66 -14.99
CA ARG A 556 -18.50 0.42 -14.22
C ARG A 556 -17.45 1.48 -14.55
N VAL A 557 -16.95 2.13 -13.55
CA VAL A 557 -15.92 3.18 -13.59
C VAL A 557 -14.82 2.83 -12.58
N VAL A 558 -13.68 3.53 -12.68
CA VAL A 558 -12.65 3.55 -11.64
C VAL A 558 -12.66 4.93 -11.03
N VAL A 559 -12.67 5.01 -9.71
CA VAL A 559 -12.68 6.27 -8.99
C VAL A 559 -11.43 6.35 -8.12
N GLY A 560 -10.77 7.49 -8.17
CA GLY A 560 -9.71 7.87 -7.26
C GLY A 560 -10.05 9.20 -6.61
N GLU A 561 -9.46 9.42 -5.48
CA GLU A 561 -9.49 10.68 -4.76
C GLU A 561 -8.14 11.35 -4.89
N MET A 562 -8.10 12.64 -5.18
CA MET A 562 -6.86 13.39 -5.19
C MET A 562 -6.90 14.46 -4.11
N LEU A 563 -6.24 14.19 -2.99
CA LEU A 563 -6.04 15.17 -1.92
C LEU A 563 -4.71 15.89 -2.13
N TYR A 564 -4.68 17.20 -2.01
CA TYR A 564 -3.46 17.98 -2.12
C TYR A 564 -3.44 19.17 -1.16
N ALA A 565 -2.25 19.41 -0.61
CA ALA A 565 -2.03 20.53 0.28
C ALA A 565 -1.96 21.84 -0.51
N ARG A 566 -2.69 22.87 -0.06
CA ARG A 566 -2.75 24.20 -0.71
C ARG A 566 -1.55 25.08 -0.37
N LYS A 567 -0.98 24.93 0.81
CA LYS A 567 0.07 25.82 1.34
C LYS A 567 1.44 25.16 1.45
N THR A 568 1.48 23.85 1.45
CA THR A 568 2.70 23.04 1.58
C THR A 568 2.80 22.09 0.40
N ALA A 569 3.93 21.41 0.25
CA ALA A 569 4.00 20.32 -0.68
C ALA A 569 3.25 19.09 -0.14
N GLY A 570 2.69 18.31 -1.02
CA GLY A 570 2.02 17.05 -0.72
C GLY A 570 0.76 16.87 -1.56
N PHE A 571 0.66 15.71 -2.18
CA PHE A 571 -0.58 15.21 -2.73
C PHE A 571 -0.61 13.70 -2.60
N THR A 572 -1.79 13.14 -2.51
CA THR A 572 -2.03 11.70 -2.56
C THR A 572 -3.11 11.39 -3.59
N LEU A 573 -3.13 10.16 -4.05
CA LEU A 573 -4.11 9.68 -5.04
C LEU A 573 -4.57 8.27 -4.62
N PRO A 574 -5.26 8.12 -3.49
CA PRO A 574 -5.80 6.82 -3.10
C PRO A 574 -6.85 6.36 -4.12
N LEU A 575 -6.96 5.05 -4.26
CA LEU A 575 -8.09 4.43 -4.91
C LEU A 575 -9.30 4.53 -3.98
N ALA A 576 -10.45 4.95 -4.47
CA ALA A 576 -11.70 4.88 -3.72
C ALA A 576 -12.05 3.41 -3.41
N ILE A 577 -12.87 3.20 -2.39
CA ILE A 577 -13.30 1.85 -1.97
C ILE A 577 -14.55 1.47 -2.74
N GLY A 578 -14.49 0.36 -3.48
CA GLY A 578 -15.62 -0.13 -4.27
C GLY A 578 -16.73 -0.69 -3.37
N VAL A 579 -17.99 -0.40 -3.70
CA VAL A 579 -19.16 -0.95 -3.01
C VAL A 579 -19.68 -2.16 -3.80
N ARG A 580 -19.97 -3.26 -3.09
CA ARG A 580 -20.44 -4.53 -3.66
C ARG A 580 -21.82 -4.93 -3.15
#